data_5f9bb65c3916b3af8f7b130c3eaefcf4
#
_entry.id   5f9bb65c3916b3af8f7b130c3eaefcf4
#
_cell.length_a   1.000
_cell.length_b   1.000
_cell.length_c   1.000
_cell.angle_alpha   90.00
_cell.angle_beta   90.00
_cell.angle_gamma   90.00
#
_symmetry.space_group_name_H-M   'P 1'
#
loop_
_entity.id
_entity.type
_entity.pdbx_description
1 polymer ?
#
loop_
_entity_poly.entity_id
_entity_poly.type
_entity_poly.pdbx_seq_one_letter_code
_entity_poly.pdbx_strand_id
1 'polypeptide(L)'
;HEIEFLFNNNLVKGGDVDNAIVIVEHPVTEEQISHISQLFNVPALQVREDGYLSNLQLRFPNECARHKLLDLIGDLRLAGGFLKAKITAEKAGHGINTSAAKKVRENIL
;
A
#
# COMPACT_ATOMS: atom_id res chain seq x y z
N HIS A 1 -1.81 7.18 13.92
CA HIS A 1 -2.19 8.54 13.46
C HIS A 1 -2.62 8.57 11.99
N GLU A 2 -1.86 7.94 11.06
CA GLU A 2 -2.21 7.98 9.63
C GLU A 2 -3.51 7.24 9.32
N ILE A 3 -3.70 6.04 9.85
CA ILE A 3 -4.92 5.24 9.62
C ILE A 3 -6.15 5.96 10.16
N GLU A 4 -6.06 6.50 11.36
CA GLU A 4 -7.14 7.26 11.99
C GLU A 4 -7.45 8.54 11.21
N PHE A 5 -6.42 9.27 10.78
CA PHE A 5 -6.57 10.45 9.92
C PHE A 5 -7.27 10.11 8.60
N LEU A 6 -6.84 9.05 7.93
CA LEU A 6 -7.42 8.60 6.67
C LEU A 6 -8.89 8.18 6.84
N PHE A 7 -9.20 7.47 7.92
CA PHE A 7 -10.55 7.03 8.23
C PHE A 7 -11.48 8.22 8.55
N ASN A 8 -11.06 9.11 9.45
CA ASN A 8 -11.84 10.28 9.86
C ASN A 8 -12.08 11.28 8.73
N ASN A 9 -11.17 11.36 7.76
CA ASN A 9 -11.32 12.19 6.57
C ASN A 9 -11.98 11.48 5.39
N ASN A 10 -12.51 10.27 5.59
CA ASN A 10 -13.19 9.49 4.56
C ASN A 10 -12.33 9.25 3.30
N LEU A 11 -11.00 9.17 3.49
CA LEU A 11 -10.02 8.94 2.43
C LEU A 11 -9.80 7.46 2.12
N VAL A 12 -10.20 6.58 3.06
CA VAL A 12 -10.18 5.12 2.88
C VAL A 12 -11.62 4.61 2.81
N LYS A 13 -12.22 4.71 1.63
CA LYS A 13 -13.56 4.18 1.39
C LYS A 13 -13.50 2.69 1.09
N GLY A 14 -14.12 1.88 1.95
CA GLY A 14 -14.14 0.43 1.83
C GLY A 14 -12.81 -0.24 2.20
N GLY A 15 -11.83 0.51 2.75
CA GLY A 15 -10.63 -0.07 3.35
C GLY A 15 -10.96 -0.68 4.71
N ASP A 16 -10.49 -1.90 4.93
CA ASP A 16 -10.62 -2.64 6.18
C ASP A 16 -9.33 -3.40 6.45
N VAL A 17 -9.11 -3.83 7.66
CA VAL A 17 -7.96 -4.67 8.03
C VAL A 17 -7.98 -6.05 7.35
N ASP A 18 -9.12 -6.45 6.80
CA ASP A 18 -9.27 -7.70 6.05
C ASP A 18 -8.90 -7.56 4.56
N ASN A 19 -8.87 -6.35 4.03
CA ASN A 19 -8.57 -6.09 2.62
C ASN A 19 -7.39 -5.16 2.39
N ALA A 20 -6.75 -4.68 3.45
CA ALA A 20 -5.54 -3.87 3.42
C ALA A 20 -4.42 -4.50 4.23
N ILE A 21 -3.19 -4.38 3.74
CA ILE A 21 -2.00 -4.77 4.52
C ILE A 21 -1.58 -3.55 5.35
N VAL A 22 -1.74 -3.66 6.66
CA VAL A 22 -1.30 -2.63 7.60
C VAL A 22 0.09 -2.99 8.12
N ILE A 23 1.02 -2.06 7.94
CA ILE A 23 2.41 -2.19 8.43
C ILE A 23 2.62 -1.18 9.55
N VAL A 24 3.09 -1.66 10.67
CA VAL A 24 3.41 -0.86 11.84
C VAL A 24 4.93 -0.66 11.89
N GLU A 25 5.38 0.53 11.49
CA GLU A 25 6.81 0.85 11.38
C GLU A 25 7.42 1.33 12.70
N HIS A 26 6.59 1.76 13.65
CA HIS A 26 7.04 2.28 14.95
C HIS A 26 6.33 1.57 16.09
N PRO A 27 6.95 1.50 17.28
CA PRO A 27 6.28 0.94 18.45
C PRO A 27 4.95 1.63 18.71
N VAL A 28 3.92 0.84 18.91
CA VAL A 28 2.58 1.32 19.24
C VAL A 28 2.20 0.85 20.65
N THR A 29 1.38 1.65 21.34
CA THR A 29 0.89 1.29 22.65
C THR A 29 -0.30 0.35 22.55
N GLU A 30 -0.59 -0.39 23.63
CA GLU A 30 -1.78 -1.25 23.71
C GLU A 30 -3.07 -0.45 23.52
N GLU A 31 -3.11 0.79 23.97
CA GLU A 31 -4.25 1.70 23.77
C GLU A 31 -4.48 2.01 22.29
N GLN A 32 -3.41 2.26 21.54
CA GLN A 32 -3.48 2.52 20.10
C GLN A 32 -3.97 1.30 19.33
N ILE A 33 -3.50 0.11 19.69
CA ILE A 33 -3.96 -1.15 19.08
C ILE A 33 -5.42 -1.42 19.43
N SER A 34 -5.81 -1.20 20.69
CA SER A 34 -7.20 -1.32 21.14
C SER A 34 -8.12 -0.38 20.37
N HIS A 35 -7.68 0.85 20.13
CA HIS A 35 -8.43 1.83 19.35
C HIS A 35 -8.63 1.38 17.89
N ILE A 36 -7.57 0.86 17.25
CA ILE A 36 -7.67 0.29 15.90
C ILE A 36 -8.61 -0.92 15.87
N SER A 37 -8.51 -1.80 16.87
CA SER A 37 -9.40 -2.95 17.01
C SER A 37 -10.88 -2.54 17.09
N GLN A 38 -11.17 -1.48 17.84
CA GLN A 38 -12.53 -0.94 17.95
C GLN A 38 -12.99 -0.28 16.64
N LEU A 39 -12.13 0.50 16.01
CA LEU A 39 -12.43 1.22 14.77
C LEU A 39 -12.85 0.27 13.63
N PHE A 40 -12.16 -0.87 13.51
CA PHE A 40 -12.45 -1.88 12.50
C PHE A 40 -13.30 -3.04 13.01
N ASN A 41 -13.76 -2.98 14.26
CA ASN A 41 -14.57 -4.04 14.89
C ASN A 41 -13.92 -5.44 14.81
N VAL A 42 -12.61 -5.49 14.93
CA VAL A 42 -11.82 -6.74 14.94
C VAL A 42 -11.27 -6.96 16.35
N PRO A 43 -11.70 -8.00 17.06
CA PRO A 43 -11.25 -8.25 18.43
C PRO A 43 -9.78 -8.69 18.47
N ALA A 44 -9.08 -8.30 19.53
CA ALA A 44 -7.76 -8.80 19.89
C ALA A 44 -6.66 -8.67 18.81
N LEU A 45 -6.63 -7.56 18.07
CA LEU A 45 -5.52 -7.26 17.19
C LEU A 45 -4.21 -7.12 17.97
N GLN A 46 -3.14 -7.65 17.42
CA GLN A 46 -1.78 -7.51 17.94
C GLN A 46 -0.83 -7.18 16.78
N VAL A 47 0.30 -6.56 17.10
CA VAL A 47 1.38 -6.37 16.14
C VAL A 47 2.33 -7.55 16.25
N ARG A 48 2.60 -8.21 15.12
CA ARG A 48 3.54 -9.31 15.02
C ARG A 48 4.99 -8.78 15.02
N GLU A 49 5.95 -9.64 15.27
CA GLU A 49 7.38 -9.31 15.24
C GLU A 49 7.84 -8.76 13.88
N ASP A 50 7.18 -9.16 12.79
CA ASP A 50 7.46 -8.68 11.44
C ASP A 50 6.73 -7.36 11.09
N GLY A 51 6.06 -6.72 12.06
CA GLY A 51 5.40 -5.44 11.90
C GLY A 51 4.00 -5.49 11.28
N TYR A 52 3.48 -6.68 10.96
CA TYR A 52 2.11 -6.82 10.48
C TYR A 52 1.10 -7.01 11.61
N LEU A 53 -0.16 -6.73 11.34
CA LEU A 53 -1.24 -7.05 12.27
C LEU A 53 -1.51 -8.57 12.31
N SER A 54 -1.95 -9.07 13.47
CA SER A 54 -2.14 -10.51 13.73
C SER A 54 -3.21 -11.18 12.87
N ASN A 55 -4.18 -10.43 12.36
CA ASN A 55 -5.23 -10.93 11.47
C ASN A 55 -4.75 -11.17 10.03
N LEU A 56 -3.57 -10.66 9.66
CA LEU A 56 -3.06 -10.73 8.30
C LEU A 56 -2.60 -12.14 7.94
N GLN A 57 -3.11 -12.65 6.83
CA GLN A 57 -2.64 -13.87 6.17
C GLN A 57 -2.16 -13.52 4.77
N LEU A 58 -0.84 -13.44 4.60
CA LEU A 58 -0.24 -13.23 3.28
C LEU A 58 -0.36 -14.50 2.42
N ARG A 59 -0.74 -14.33 1.16
CA ARG A 59 -0.71 -15.40 0.14
C ARG A 59 0.71 -15.70 -0.31
N PHE A 60 1.57 -14.68 -0.29
CA PHE A 60 2.98 -14.75 -0.65
C PHE A 60 3.81 -13.94 0.34
N PRO A 61 4.99 -14.41 0.74
CA PRO A 61 5.84 -13.66 1.69
C PRO A 61 6.31 -12.30 1.16
N ASN A 62 6.26 -12.08 -0.15
CA ASN A 62 6.63 -10.82 -0.82
C ASN A 62 5.43 -10.08 -1.40
N GLU A 63 4.26 -10.19 -0.80
CA GLU A 63 3.01 -9.63 -1.34
C GLU A 63 3.06 -8.11 -1.49
N CYS A 64 3.67 -7.39 -0.56
CA CYS A 64 3.87 -5.95 -0.66
C CYS A 64 4.70 -5.56 -1.90
N ALA A 65 5.77 -6.30 -2.19
CA ALA A 65 6.58 -6.07 -3.38
C ALA A 65 5.82 -6.38 -4.68
N ARG A 66 4.98 -7.42 -4.66
CA ARG A 66 4.10 -7.77 -5.78
C ARG A 66 3.07 -6.68 -6.05
N HIS A 67 2.49 -6.11 -5.00
CA HIS A 67 1.56 -4.99 -5.11
C HIS A 67 2.24 -3.78 -5.74
N LYS A 68 3.42 -3.41 -5.27
CA LYS A 68 4.23 -2.34 -5.85
C LYS A 68 4.57 -2.55 -7.32
N LEU A 69 4.84 -3.79 -7.71
CA LEU A 69 5.09 -4.14 -9.11
C LEU A 69 3.82 -4.00 -9.97
N LEU A 70 2.67 -4.42 -9.44
CA LEU A 70 1.38 -4.25 -10.10
C LEU A 70 1.06 -2.77 -10.33
N ASP A 71 1.26 -1.92 -9.31
CA ASP A 71 1.09 -0.48 -9.41
C ASP A 71 2.00 0.12 -10.50
N LEU A 72 3.27 -0.27 -10.52
CA LEU A 72 4.22 0.21 -11.53
C LEU A 72 3.78 -0.15 -12.95
N ILE A 73 3.34 -1.40 -13.16
CA ILE A 73 2.86 -1.87 -14.48
C ILE A 73 1.62 -1.06 -14.90
N GLY A 74 0.66 -0.87 -14.00
CA GLY A 74 -0.55 -0.11 -14.24
C GLY A 74 -0.28 1.36 -14.53
N ASP A 75 0.55 2.01 -13.72
CA ASP A 75 0.88 3.42 -13.87
C ASP A 75 1.65 3.71 -15.18
N LEU A 76 2.59 2.83 -15.56
CA LEU A 76 3.33 2.97 -16.81
C LEU A 76 2.44 2.78 -18.04
N ARG A 77 1.31 2.08 -17.92
CA ARG A 77 0.33 1.95 -19.02
C ARG A 77 -0.29 3.29 -19.40
N LEU A 78 -0.29 4.27 -18.48
CA LEU A 78 -0.74 5.65 -18.76
C LEU A 78 0.10 6.38 -19.80
N ALA A 79 1.27 5.84 -20.16
CA ALA A 79 2.03 6.33 -21.34
C ALA A 79 1.27 6.17 -22.67
N GLY A 80 0.23 5.33 -22.71
CA GLY A 80 -0.63 5.15 -23.88
C GLY A 80 -0.22 3.99 -24.81
N GLY A 81 0.89 3.31 -24.52
CA GLY A 81 1.40 2.19 -25.32
C GLY A 81 2.04 1.09 -24.47
N PHE A 82 2.43 0.00 -25.10
CA PHE A 82 3.25 -1.02 -24.48
C PHE A 82 4.73 -0.64 -24.58
N LEU A 83 5.44 -0.75 -23.46
CA LEU A 83 6.86 -0.49 -23.40
C LEU A 83 7.64 -1.81 -23.53
N LYS A 84 8.55 -1.88 -24.49
CA LYS A 84 9.52 -2.96 -24.59
C LYS A 84 10.86 -2.46 -24.03
N ALA A 85 11.02 -2.55 -22.74
CA ALA A 85 12.18 -2.01 -22.02
C ALA A 85 12.48 -2.82 -20.76
N LYS A 86 13.72 -2.72 -20.26
CA LYS A 86 14.05 -3.10 -18.89
C LYS A 86 13.82 -1.88 -17.99
N ILE A 87 13.01 -2.05 -16.99
CA ILE A 87 12.66 -0.98 -16.06
C ILE A 87 13.17 -1.35 -14.67
N THR A 88 13.90 -0.44 -14.05
CA THR A 88 14.32 -0.55 -12.66
C THR A 88 13.67 0.59 -11.87
N ALA A 89 12.97 0.26 -10.81
CA ALA A 89 12.29 1.24 -9.96
C ALA A 89 12.77 1.10 -8.52
N GLU A 90 13.26 2.20 -7.95
CA GLU A 90 13.66 2.31 -6.56
C GLU A 90 12.70 3.24 -5.83
N LYS A 91 12.20 2.81 -4.64
CA LYS A 91 11.24 3.56 -3.83
C LYS A 91 10.03 4.06 -4.65
N ALA A 92 9.55 3.20 -5.55
CA ALA A 92 8.46 3.49 -6.46
C ALA A 92 7.15 3.82 -5.71
N GLY A 93 6.34 4.66 -6.34
CA GLY A 93 4.99 5.02 -5.90
C GLY A 93 4.27 5.73 -7.04
N HIS A 94 2.95 5.86 -6.95
CA HIS A 94 2.11 6.42 -8.03
C HIS A 94 2.61 7.77 -8.56
N GLY A 95 3.06 8.68 -7.70
CA GLY A 95 3.57 9.99 -8.12
C GLY A 95 4.79 9.90 -9.05
N ILE A 96 5.77 9.08 -8.70
CA ILE A 96 6.97 8.86 -9.53
C ILE A 96 6.63 8.07 -10.79
N ASN A 97 5.85 7.02 -10.65
CA ASN A 97 5.46 6.15 -11.77
C ASN A 97 4.69 6.92 -12.85
N THR A 98 3.70 7.71 -12.45
CA THR A 98 2.88 8.51 -13.36
C THR A 98 3.68 9.64 -14.01
N SER A 99 4.61 10.26 -13.28
CA SER A 99 5.54 11.24 -13.84
C SER A 99 6.46 10.61 -14.90
N ALA A 100 6.95 9.39 -14.65
CA ALA A 100 7.74 8.64 -15.61
C ALA A 100 6.92 8.28 -16.86
N ALA A 101 5.68 7.79 -16.67
CA ALA A 101 4.77 7.50 -17.78
C ALA A 101 4.50 8.74 -18.66
N LYS A 102 4.30 9.91 -18.04
CA LYS A 102 4.13 11.17 -18.75
C LYS A 102 5.37 11.50 -19.59
N LYS A 103 6.57 11.41 -19.03
CA LYS A 103 7.82 11.65 -19.75
C LYS A 103 8.03 10.69 -20.92
N VAL A 104 7.70 9.42 -20.75
CA VAL A 104 7.75 8.41 -21.83
C VAL A 104 6.80 8.82 -22.96
N ARG A 105 5.57 9.17 -22.64
CA ARG A 105 4.58 9.62 -23.61
C ARG A 105 5.04 10.85 -24.40
N GLU A 106 5.61 11.84 -23.74
CA GLU A 106 6.05 13.09 -24.36
C GLU A 106 7.29 12.96 -25.22
N ASN A 107 8.16 11.96 -24.97
CA ASN A 107 9.47 11.85 -25.64
C ASN A 107 9.62 10.62 -26.54
N ILE A 108 8.76 9.62 -26.41
CA ILE A 108 8.92 8.35 -27.13
C ILE A 108 7.70 8.02 -27.99
N LEU A 109 6.54 8.44 -27.56
CA LEU A 109 5.26 8.23 -28.26
C LEU A 109 4.74 9.52 -28.86
#